data_62e13d62d6833362fbf1a71eb899066a
#
_entry.id   62e13d62d6833362fbf1a71eb899066a
#
_cell.length_a   1.000
_cell.length_b   1.000
_cell.length_c   1.000
_cell.angle_alpha   90.00
_cell.angle_beta   90.00
_cell.angle_gamma   90.00
#
_symmetry.space_group_name_H-M   'P 1'
#
loop_
_entity.id
_entity.type
_entity.pdbx_description
1 polymer ?
#
loop_
_entity_poly.entity_id
_entity_poly.type
_entity_poly.pdbx_seq_one_letter_code
_entity_poly.pdbx_strand_id
1 'polypeptide(L)'
;YGFKDSTFKLSNYLKTIDQWTEEEIRERGRLLKTNFLYLWPMISTSYTPLERESDVVSFDDDDVEVTNRQIQAFIYKGQKHIISSWKGMLVEVCKLVYAEKPTSVTYLSAKDVWFHTYENLKHSKIADNCYVWSSASARTICNILSFLFTELGISKSQLEFDLIPQKENAIEEEE
;
A
#
# COMPACT_ATOMS: atom_id res chain seq x y z
N TYR A 1 -13.82 -13.66 23.79
CA TYR A 1 -13.15 -12.45 24.31
C TYR A 1 -12.69 -11.63 23.12
N GLY A 2 -13.36 -10.49 22.87
CA GLY A 2 -13.21 -9.74 21.62
C GLY A 2 -11.87 -9.01 21.50
N PHE A 3 -11.28 -9.05 20.33
CA PHE A 3 -10.05 -8.35 19.94
C PHE A 3 -10.10 -6.82 20.18
N LYS A 4 -11.28 -6.23 20.34
CA LYS A 4 -11.47 -4.81 20.66
C LYS A 4 -10.89 -4.41 22.02
N ASP A 5 -10.95 -5.29 23.01
CA ASP A 5 -10.43 -5.00 24.35
C ASP A 5 -8.91 -5.01 24.43
N SER A 6 -8.23 -5.83 23.60
CA SER A 6 -6.78 -5.92 23.59
C SER A 6 -6.12 -4.71 22.92
N THR A 7 -6.74 -4.15 21.88
CA THR A 7 -6.23 -2.96 21.18
C THR A 7 -6.35 -1.70 22.04
N PHE A 8 -7.45 -1.58 22.80
CA PHE A 8 -7.65 -0.48 23.72
C PHE A 8 -6.68 -0.54 24.91
N LYS A 9 -6.43 -1.73 25.46
CA LYS A 9 -5.46 -1.95 26.54
C LYS A 9 -4.02 -1.67 26.07
N LEU A 10 -3.66 -2.03 24.86
CA LEU A 10 -2.35 -1.74 24.28
C LEU A 10 -2.13 -0.23 24.09
N SER A 11 -3.15 0.49 23.60
CA SER A 11 -3.10 1.95 23.44
C SER A 11 -2.93 2.69 24.77
N ASN A 12 -3.65 2.26 25.83
CA ASN A 12 -3.48 2.83 27.16
C ASN A 12 -2.13 2.47 27.78
N TYR A 13 -1.62 1.29 27.50
CA TYR A 13 -0.32 0.81 27.95
C TYR A 13 0.82 1.62 27.32
N LEU A 14 0.73 1.93 26.05
CA LEU A 14 1.73 2.75 25.34
C LEU A 14 1.73 4.22 25.81
N LYS A 15 0.59 4.76 26.26
CA LYS A 15 0.50 6.13 26.81
C LYS A 15 1.19 6.30 28.16
N THR A 16 1.48 5.21 28.88
CA THR A 16 2.15 5.24 30.18
C THR A 16 3.65 4.91 30.11
N ILE A 17 4.19 4.64 28.92
CA ILE A 17 5.61 4.30 28.72
C ILE A 17 6.55 5.42 29.18
N ASP A 18 6.18 6.68 28.99
CA ASP A 18 6.98 7.83 29.39
C ASP A 18 7.17 7.95 30.92
N GLN A 19 6.41 7.19 31.71
CA GLN A 19 6.49 7.14 33.15
C GLN A 19 7.30 5.95 33.69
N TRP A 20 7.80 5.07 32.80
CA TRP A 20 8.52 3.87 33.20
C TRP A 20 10.01 4.14 33.34
N THR A 21 10.62 3.52 34.34
CA THR A 21 12.07 3.47 34.45
C THR A 21 12.66 2.58 33.36
N GLU A 22 13.92 2.77 33.01
CA GLU A 22 14.62 1.90 32.04
C GLU A 22 14.59 0.42 32.44
N GLU A 23 14.61 0.15 33.73
CA GLU A 23 14.58 -1.22 34.28
C GLU A 23 13.22 -1.87 34.08
N GLU A 24 12.14 -1.14 34.29
CA GLU A 24 10.76 -1.59 34.02
C GLU A 24 10.53 -1.84 32.54
N ILE A 25 11.05 -0.98 31.67
CA ILE A 25 10.97 -1.15 30.20
C ILE A 25 11.71 -2.42 29.78
N ARG A 26 12.89 -2.67 30.34
CA ARG A 26 13.72 -3.84 30.02
C ARG A 26 13.04 -5.15 30.49
N GLU A 27 12.52 -5.18 31.70
CA GLU A 27 11.86 -6.36 32.28
C GLU A 27 10.55 -6.68 31.53
N ARG A 28 9.73 -5.70 31.24
CA ARG A 28 8.49 -5.88 30.47
C ARG A 28 8.76 -6.25 29.02
N GLY A 29 9.81 -5.69 28.42
CA GLY A 29 10.26 -6.09 27.08
C GLY A 29 10.71 -7.55 27.05
N ARG A 30 11.38 -8.03 28.09
CA ARG A 30 11.76 -9.43 28.23
C ARG A 30 10.54 -10.35 28.35
N LEU A 31 9.57 -9.98 29.17
CA LEU A 31 8.32 -10.74 29.35
C LEU A 31 7.48 -10.80 28.07
N LEU A 32 7.37 -9.67 27.36
CA LEU A 32 6.68 -9.62 26.06
C LEU A 32 7.38 -10.48 25.01
N LYS A 33 8.70 -10.43 24.95
CA LYS A 33 9.49 -11.26 24.03
C LYS A 33 9.32 -12.75 24.35
N THR A 34 9.34 -13.13 25.61
CA THR A 34 9.15 -14.51 26.04
C THR A 34 7.74 -15.01 25.70
N ASN A 35 6.71 -14.23 26.02
CA ASN A 35 5.33 -14.58 25.70
C ASN A 35 5.08 -14.62 24.19
N PHE A 36 5.68 -13.72 23.42
CA PHE A 36 5.57 -13.72 21.97
C PHE A 36 6.23 -14.96 21.34
N LEU A 37 7.40 -15.37 21.83
CA LEU A 37 8.09 -16.59 21.36
C LEU A 37 7.30 -17.87 21.70
N TYR A 38 6.56 -17.88 22.81
CA TYR A 38 5.69 -19.01 23.17
C TYR A 38 4.38 -19.04 22.36
N LEU A 39 3.80 -17.90 22.09
CA LEU A 39 2.51 -17.80 21.40
C LEU A 39 2.65 -17.85 19.88
N TRP A 40 3.80 -17.43 19.33
CA TRP A 40 4.02 -17.39 17.89
C TRP A 40 3.84 -18.73 17.16
N PRO A 41 4.35 -19.88 17.67
CA PRO A 41 4.08 -21.17 17.06
C PRO A 41 2.59 -21.55 17.08
N MET A 42 1.86 -21.18 18.15
CA MET A 42 0.43 -21.46 18.27
C MET A 42 -0.40 -20.58 17.30
N ILE A 43 0.01 -19.33 17.14
CA ILE A 43 -0.65 -18.40 16.23
C ILE A 43 -0.32 -18.75 14.77
N SER A 44 0.92 -19.12 14.46
CA SER A 44 1.34 -19.45 13.08
C SER A 44 0.77 -20.77 12.57
N THR A 45 0.47 -21.74 13.45
CA THR A 45 -0.17 -23.00 13.05
C THR A 45 -1.69 -22.91 12.90
N SER A 46 -2.33 -21.93 13.53
CA SER A 46 -3.78 -21.68 13.41
C SER A 46 -4.13 -20.50 12.51
N TYR A 47 -3.15 -19.75 12.06
CA TYR A 47 -3.36 -18.67 11.11
C TYR A 47 -3.35 -19.22 9.69
N THR A 48 -4.49 -19.74 9.25
CA THR A 48 -4.82 -19.74 7.82
C THR A 48 -5.08 -18.26 7.52
N PRO A 49 -4.28 -17.61 6.67
CA PRO A 49 -4.66 -16.28 6.19
C PRO A 49 -6.08 -16.45 5.65
N LEU A 50 -7.04 -15.73 6.21
CA LEU A 50 -8.31 -15.53 5.53
C LEU A 50 -7.91 -15.06 4.13
N GLU A 51 -8.08 -15.93 3.14
CA GLU A 51 -8.00 -15.52 1.74
C GLU A 51 -9.02 -14.40 1.64
N ARG A 52 -8.53 -13.16 1.70
CA ARG A 52 -9.38 -12.02 1.45
C ARG A 52 -9.81 -12.18 0.02
N GLU A 53 -11.10 -12.22 -0.19
CA GLU A 53 -11.64 -12.12 -1.52
C GLU A 53 -10.87 -11.01 -2.23
N SER A 54 -10.30 -11.32 -3.37
CA SER A 54 -9.52 -10.39 -4.16
C SER A 54 -10.19 -10.26 -5.51
N ASP A 55 -10.27 -9.04 -5.97
CA ASP A 55 -10.76 -8.70 -7.30
C ASP A 55 -9.57 -8.16 -8.10
N VAL A 56 -8.93 -9.08 -8.85
CA VAL A 56 -7.77 -8.74 -9.66
C VAL A 56 -8.23 -8.23 -11.01
N VAL A 57 -7.91 -6.99 -11.31
CA VAL A 57 -8.29 -6.30 -12.56
C VAL A 57 -7.05 -5.83 -13.31
N SER A 58 -7.04 -5.98 -14.62
CA SER A 58 -5.94 -5.51 -15.48
C SER A 58 -5.98 -3.99 -15.61
N PHE A 59 -4.81 -3.34 -15.58
CA PHE A 59 -4.70 -1.90 -15.85
C PHE A 59 -4.98 -1.55 -17.33
N ASP A 60 -4.93 -2.52 -18.22
CA ASP A 60 -5.25 -2.36 -19.65
C ASP A 60 -6.76 -2.39 -19.94
N ASP A 61 -7.57 -2.73 -18.95
CA ASP A 61 -9.02 -2.74 -19.05
C ASP A 61 -9.56 -1.31 -18.93
N ASP A 62 -10.19 -0.81 -19.97
CA ASP A 62 -10.70 0.57 -20.03
C ASP A 62 -11.90 0.81 -19.10
N ASP A 63 -12.59 -0.25 -18.69
CA ASP A 63 -13.81 -0.21 -17.86
C ASP A 63 -13.50 -0.34 -16.34
N VAL A 64 -12.23 -0.40 -15.92
CA VAL A 64 -11.87 -0.56 -14.52
C VAL A 64 -12.38 0.61 -13.68
N GLU A 65 -13.39 0.35 -12.87
CA GLU A 65 -13.90 1.31 -11.89
C GLU A 65 -13.01 1.26 -10.64
N VAL A 66 -12.19 2.29 -10.45
CA VAL A 66 -11.27 2.42 -9.30
C VAL A 66 -11.76 3.43 -8.25
N THR A 67 -12.84 4.17 -8.58
CA THR A 67 -13.39 5.21 -7.70
C THR A 67 -13.96 4.56 -6.44
N ASN A 68 -13.58 5.09 -5.27
CA ASN A 68 -13.98 4.56 -3.97
C ASN A 68 -13.57 3.11 -3.68
N ARG A 69 -12.77 2.48 -4.52
CA ARG A 69 -12.23 1.15 -4.25
C ARG A 69 -10.92 1.23 -3.47
N GLN A 70 -10.75 0.31 -2.54
CA GLN A 70 -9.49 0.14 -1.81
C GLN A 70 -8.61 -0.87 -2.54
N ILE A 71 -7.31 -0.57 -2.59
CA ILE A 71 -6.30 -1.46 -3.15
C ILE A 71 -5.53 -2.14 -2.02
N GLN A 72 -5.27 -3.43 -2.13
CA GLN A 72 -4.50 -4.22 -1.15
C GLN A 72 -3.17 -4.74 -1.69
N ALA A 73 -3.06 -4.88 -3.01
CA ALA A 73 -1.83 -5.23 -3.69
C ALA A 73 -1.88 -4.79 -5.15
N PHE A 74 -0.76 -4.86 -5.83
CA PHE A 74 -0.68 -4.81 -7.28
C PHE A 74 0.27 -5.88 -7.79
N ILE A 75 0.12 -6.26 -9.05
CA ILE A 75 0.99 -7.21 -9.72
C ILE A 75 1.68 -6.47 -10.86
N TYR A 76 3.00 -6.39 -10.82
CA TYR A 76 3.80 -5.78 -11.89
C TYR A 76 4.70 -6.83 -12.50
N LYS A 77 4.55 -7.08 -13.80
CA LYS A 77 5.29 -8.13 -14.54
C LYS A 77 5.20 -9.50 -13.85
N GLY A 78 4.04 -9.86 -13.34
CA GLY A 78 3.79 -11.12 -12.64
C GLY A 78 4.27 -11.18 -11.19
N GLN A 79 4.91 -10.13 -10.66
CA GLN A 79 5.34 -10.06 -9.27
C GLN A 79 4.33 -9.29 -8.43
N LYS A 80 3.81 -9.93 -7.38
CA LYS A 80 2.83 -9.32 -6.45
C LYS A 80 3.52 -8.47 -5.39
N HIS A 81 3.04 -7.26 -5.20
CA HIS A 81 3.50 -6.29 -4.22
C HIS A 81 2.34 -5.91 -3.29
N ILE A 82 2.50 -6.14 -1.99
CA ILE A 82 1.49 -5.80 -0.98
C ILE A 82 1.60 -4.32 -0.64
N ILE A 83 0.49 -3.62 -0.68
CA ILE A 83 0.39 -2.19 -0.35
C ILE A 83 -0.91 -1.91 0.41
N SER A 84 -1.07 -0.69 0.93
CA SER A 84 -2.27 -0.30 1.68
C SER A 84 -2.97 0.95 1.11
N SER A 85 -2.47 1.50 0.02
CA SER A 85 -3.03 2.71 -0.55
C SER A 85 -2.65 2.91 -2.01
N TRP A 86 -3.49 3.61 -2.76
CA TRP A 86 -3.22 4.03 -4.13
C TRP A 86 -1.94 4.86 -4.26
N LYS A 87 -1.72 5.76 -3.29
CA LYS A 87 -0.47 6.53 -3.22
C LYS A 87 0.75 5.63 -3.10
N GLY A 88 0.70 4.65 -2.20
CA GLY A 88 1.79 3.68 -2.00
C GLY A 88 2.07 2.90 -3.28
N MET A 89 1.03 2.44 -3.96
CA MET A 89 1.12 1.73 -5.24
C MET A 89 1.79 2.61 -6.31
N LEU A 90 1.35 3.85 -6.50
CA LEU A 90 1.95 4.77 -7.47
C LEU A 90 3.46 4.92 -7.25
N VAL A 91 3.86 5.18 -6.00
CA VAL A 91 5.28 5.39 -5.66
C VAL A 91 6.10 4.13 -5.93
N GLU A 92 5.58 2.97 -5.56
CA GLU A 92 6.30 1.71 -5.74
C GLU A 92 6.43 1.33 -7.22
N VAL A 93 5.35 1.45 -8.01
CA VAL A 93 5.42 1.25 -9.47
C VAL A 93 6.42 2.21 -10.11
N CYS A 94 6.40 3.49 -9.73
CA CYS A 94 7.38 4.46 -10.24
C CYS A 94 8.83 4.09 -9.90
N LYS A 95 9.09 3.54 -8.70
CA LYS A 95 10.43 3.06 -8.32
C LYS A 95 10.86 1.84 -9.12
N LEU A 96 9.95 0.89 -9.35
CA LEU A 96 10.22 -0.29 -10.17
C LEU A 96 10.56 0.11 -11.60
N VAL A 97 9.76 1.01 -12.19
CA VAL A 97 10.01 1.54 -13.53
C VAL A 97 11.30 2.36 -13.58
N TYR A 98 11.60 3.14 -12.54
CA TYR A 98 12.87 3.88 -12.44
C TYR A 98 14.07 2.92 -12.41
N ALA A 99 14.00 1.84 -11.68
CA ALA A 99 15.07 0.85 -11.61
C ALA A 99 15.37 0.21 -13.01
N GLU A 100 14.34 0.09 -13.85
CA GLU A 100 14.49 -0.45 -15.21
C GLU A 100 14.95 0.61 -16.23
N LYS A 101 14.44 1.85 -16.11
CA LYS A 101 14.63 2.92 -17.09
C LYS A 101 14.98 4.27 -16.42
N PRO A 102 16.08 4.36 -15.67
CA PRO A 102 16.38 5.53 -14.83
C PRO A 102 16.50 6.83 -15.64
N THR A 103 17.20 6.79 -16.78
CA THR A 103 17.40 7.97 -17.63
C THR A 103 16.08 8.52 -18.19
N SER A 104 15.18 7.63 -18.61
CA SER A 104 13.89 8.02 -19.17
C SER A 104 12.96 8.65 -18.14
N VAL A 105 12.89 8.09 -16.92
CA VAL A 105 12.08 8.66 -15.83
C VAL A 105 12.67 10.00 -15.36
N THR A 106 13.99 10.13 -15.28
CA THR A 106 14.66 11.41 -14.95
C THR A 106 14.35 12.48 -16.01
N TYR A 107 14.32 12.10 -17.29
CA TYR A 107 13.94 13.02 -18.37
C TYR A 107 12.49 13.51 -18.23
N LEU A 108 11.56 12.62 -17.85
CA LEU A 108 10.17 13.02 -17.56
C LEU A 108 10.11 14.02 -16.41
N SER A 109 10.92 13.85 -15.37
CA SER A 109 10.96 14.76 -14.22
C SER A 109 11.35 16.19 -14.60
N ALA A 110 12.07 16.39 -15.70
CA ALA A 110 12.48 17.70 -16.19
C ALA A 110 11.40 18.39 -17.04
N LYS A 111 10.37 17.68 -17.53
CA LYS A 111 9.42 18.17 -18.52
C LYS A 111 7.96 18.16 -18.08
N ASP A 112 7.60 17.44 -17.06
CA ASP A 112 6.22 17.02 -16.85
C ASP A 112 5.51 17.68 -15.68
N VAL A 113 4.18 17.68 -15.78
CA VAL A 113 3.25 18.16 -14.74
C VAL A 113 3.15 17.19 -13.56
N TRP A 114 3.44 15.90 -13.79
CA TRP A 114 3.30 14.81 -12.80
C TRP A 114 4.61 14.45 -12.12
N PHE A 115 5.73 14.65 -12.80
CA PHE A 115 7.07 14.31 -12.33
C PHE A 115 7.91 15.57 -12.17
N HIS A 116 8.69 15.67 -11.11
CA HIS A 116 9.41 16.88 -10.75
C HIS A 116 10.82 16.56 -10.24
N THR A 117 11.72 17.52 -10.37
CA THR A 117 13.10 17.44 -9.85
C THR A 117 13.25 17.97 -8.42
N TYR A 118 12.17 18.49 -7.84
CA TYR A 118 12.18 19.13 -6.53
C TYR A 118 11.14 18.52 -5.58
N GLU A 119 11.44 18.56 -4.30
CA GLU A 119 10.56 18.11 -3.24
C GLU A 119 9.43 19.10 -2.96
N ASN A 120 8.22 18.58 -2.75
CA ASN A 120 7.06 19.34 -2.32
C ASN A 120 6.16 18.45 -1.44
N LEU A 121 5.33 19.05 -0.60
CA LEU A 121 4.39 18.33 0.29
C LEU A 121 3.41 17.38 -0.44
N LYS A 122 3.12 17.67 -1.71
CA LYS A 122 2.22 16.85 -2.55
C LYS A 122 2.94 15.80 -3.37
N HIS A 123 4.28 15.76 -3.31
CA HIS A 123 5.10 14.86 -4.10
C HIS A 123 5.68 13.76 -3.21
N SER A 124 5.97 12.63 -3.81
CA SER A 124 6.71 11.53 -3.18
C SER A 124 7.99 11.27 -3.95
N LYS A 125 9.06 11.02 -3.20
CA LYS A 125 10.37 10.72 -3.77
C LYS A 125 10.37 9.33 -4.43
N ILE A 126 10.84 9.26 -5.67
CA ILE A 126 11.10 8.03 -6.42
C ILE A 126 12.58 7.70 -6.33
N ALA A 127 13.43 8.67 -6.62
CA ALA A 127 14.89 8.60 -6.58
C ALA A 127 15.47 10.00 -6.28
N ASP A 128 16.79 10.14 -6.31
CA ASP A 128 17.43 11.45 -6.15
C ASP A 128 17.03 12.37 -7.30
N ASN A 129 16.55 13.56 -6.94
CA ASN A 129 16.01 14.56 -7.89
C ASN A 129 14.89 14.02 -8.80
N CYS A 130 14.12 13.06 -8.32
CA CYS A 130 12.98 12.51 -9.05
C CYS A 130 11.81 12.30 -8.09
N TYR A 131 10.74 13.02 -8.31
CA TYR A 131 9.54 13.04 -7.48
C TYR A 131 8.30 12.89 -8.34
N VAL A 132 7.26 12.24 -7.83
CA VAL A 132 5.95 12.12 -8.48
C VAL A 132 4.88 12.80 -7.66
N TRP A 133 3.96 13.49 -8.32
CA TRP A 133 2.78 14.03 -7.64
C TRP A 133 1.89 12.89 -7.15
N SER A 134 1.77 12.74 -5.85
CA SER A 134 1.12 11.60 -5.21
C SER A 134 -0.09 11.96 -4.35
N SER A 135 -0.38 13.25 -4.19
CA SER A 135 -1.57 13.74 -3.48
C SER A 135 -2.76 13.80 -4.44
N ALA A 136 -3.24 12.63 -4.87
CA ALA A 136 -4.21 12.50 -5.94
C ALA A 136 -5.25 11.40 -5.64
N SER A 137 -6.40 11.46 -6.32
CA SER A 137 -7.41 10.40 -6.28
C SER A 137 -6.93 9.14 -7.01
N ALA A 138 -7.56 7.99 -6.75
CA ALA A 138 -7.26 6.73 -7.45
C ALA A 138 -7.32 6.91 -8.97
N ARG A 139 -8.34 7.58 -9.48
CA ARG A 139 -8.49 7.86 -10.93
C ARG A 139 -7.32 8.70 -11.48
N THR A 140 -6.92 9.73 -10.76
CA THR A 140 -5.78 10.56 -11.16
C THR A 140 -4.48 9.76 -11.13
N ILE A 141 -4.29 8.89 -10.16
CA ILE A 141 -3.15 7.99 -10.07
C ILE A 141 -3.08 7.07 -11.30
N CYS A 142 -4.22 6.49 -11.71
CA CYS A 142 -4.28 5.71 -12.95
C CYS A 142 -3.89 6.53 -14.18
N ASN A 143 -4.30 7.80 -14.26
CA ASN A 143 -3.89 8.70 -15.36
C ASN A 143 -2.38 8.94 -15.36
N ILE A 144 -1.77 9.15 -14.19
CA ILE A 144 -0.31 9.31 -14.04
C ILE A 144 0.43 8.07 -14.52
N LEU A 145 -0.04 6.89 -14.12
CA LEU A 145 0.54 5.61 -14.56
C LEU A 145 0.36 5.37 -16.05
N SER A 146 -0.83 5.68 -16.59
CA SER A 146 -1.11 5.58 -18.02
C SER A 146 -0.15 6.46 -18.83
N PHE A 147 0.05 7.72 -18.40
CA PHE A 147 1.02 8.62 -18.99
C PHE A 147 2.44 8.04 -18.92
N LEU A 148 2.89 7.62 -17.72
CA LEU A 148 4.23 7.04 -17.53
C LEU A 148 4.47 5.83 -18.44
N PHE A 149 3.52 4.92 -18.53
CA PHE A 149 3.63 3.70 -19.33
C PHE A 149 3.66 4.02 -20.83
N THR A 150 2.83 4.96 -21.28
CA THR A 150 2.80 5.42 -22.67
C THR A 150 4.13 6.06 -23.09
N GLU A 151 4.64 7.00 -22.29
CA GLU A 151 5.89 7.72 -22.57
C GLU A 151 7.10 6.78 -22.59
N LEU A 152 7.07 5.72 -21.80
CA LEU A 152 8.18 4.76 -21.68
C LEU A 152 8.00 3.52 -22.58
N GLY A 153 6.89 3.41 -23.32
CA GLY A 153 6.58 2.25 -24.16
C GLY A 153 6.44 0.97 -23.33
N ILE A 154 5.83 1.06 -22.14
CA ILE A 154 5.50 -0.08 -21.27
C ILE A 154 4.05 -0.47 -21.54
N SER A 155 3.78 -1.77 -21.77
CA SER A 155 2.39 -2.23 -21.91
C SER A 155 1.65 -2.12 -20.58
N LYS A 156 0.42 -1.59 -20.60
CA LYS A 156 -0.46 -1.51 -19.43
C LYS A 156 -0.84 -2.90 -18.91
N SER A 157 -0.88 -3.91 -19.77
CA SER A 157 -1.13 -5.31 -19.37
C SER A 157 -0.08 -5.91 -18.43
N GLN A 158 1.04 -5.21 -18.21
CA GLN A 158 2.05 -5.62 -17.24
C GLN A 158 1.71 -5.22 -15.80
N LEU A 159 0.63 -4.45 -15.60
CA LEU A 159 0.17 -4.00 -14.29
C LEU A 159 -1.27 -4.47 -14.05
N GLU A 160 -1.50 -5.08 -12.91
CA GLU A 160 -2.81 -5.49 -12.43
C GLU A 160 -3.03 -4.95 -11.01
N PHE A 161 -4.26 -4.64 -10.67
CA PHE A 161 -4.67 -4.17 -9.36
C PHE A 161 -5.40 -5.29 -8.61
N ASP A 162 -4.98 -5.57 -7.40
CA ASP A 162 -5.68 -6.45 -6.47
C ASP A 162 -6.50 -5.57 -5.51
N LEU A 163 -7.79 -5.48 -5.80
CA LEU A 163 -8.73 -4.61 -5.14
C LEU A 163 -9.51 -5.37 -4.06
N ILE A 164 -9.88 -4.67 -2.99
CA ILE A 164 -10.81 -5.22 -2.01
C ILE A 164 -12.21 -5.19 -2.64
N PRO A 165 -12.93 -6.34 -2.68
CA PRO A 165 -14.29 -6.38 -3.20
C PRO A 165 -15.19 -5.37 -2.49
N GLN A 166 -16.05 -4.70 -3.24
CA GLN A 166 -17.12 -3.92 -2.63
C GLN A 166 -18.15 -4.91 -2.09
N LYS A 167 -18.52 -4.77 -0.81
CA LYS A 167 -19.70 -5.46 -0.31
C LYS A 167 -20.89 -4.92 -1.08
N GLU A 168 -21.52 -5.75 -1.90
CA GLU A 168 -22.83 -5.45 -2.43
C GLU A 168 -23.74 -5.19 -1.22
N ASN A 169 -24.27 -3.97 -1.15
CA ASN A 169 -25.35 -3.70 -0.22
C ASN A 169 -26.50 -4.58 -0.70
N ALA A 170 -26.71 -5.72 -0.03
CA ALA A 170 -27.92 -6.50 -0.20
C ALA A 170 -29.08 -5.56 0.15
N ILE A 171 -29.74 -5.05 -0.88
CA ILE A 171 -31.04 -4.45 -0.74
C ILE A 171 -31.94 -5.64 -0.41
N GLU A 172 -32.21 -5.83 0.88
CA GLU A 172 -33.32 -6.69 1.30
C GLU A 172 -34.57 -6.06 0.70
N GLU A 173 -35.03 -6.57 -0.43
CA GLU A 173 -36.40 -6.38 -0.91
C GLU A 173 -37.28 -7.13 0.10
N GLU A 174 -37.74 -6.41 1.12
CA GLU A 174 -38.87 -6.85 1.92
C GLU A 174 -40.13 -6.81 1.02
N GLU A 175 -40.59 -7.99 0.59
CA GLU A 175 -41.95 -8.20 0.11
C GLU A 175 -42.97 -8.23 1.27
#